data_03891ab07ef51d725e9071821254ab88
#
_entry.id   03891ab07ef51d725e9071821254ab88
#
_cell.length_a   1.000
_cell.length_b   1.000
_cell.length_c   1.000
_cell.angle_alpha   90.00
_cell.angle_beta   90.00
_cell.angle_gamma   90.00
#
_symmetry.space_group_name_H-M   'P 1'
#
loop_
_entity.id
_entity.type
_entity.pdbx_description
1 polymer ?
#
loop_
_entity_poly.entity_id
_entity_poly.type
_entity_poly.pdbx_seq_one_letter_code
_entity_poly.pdbx_strand_id
1 'polypeptide(L)'
;MKLSFVYISCAKNKRLNFKEMTDELLFKYFSNEASAEEVAQIEQWLDEDPARQGEFDSAHYLFNAMVLHSDEMSKMTVPGAHEKASRKSKIRRIVFRFAAAAAAVVVAGLSGVFVERETNYNRMTAQANVIEVPAGQRMTVTLNDGTHIHLNGNSRIEYPVVFARDRRKVKLSGEAFLEVAHDENHPFIVETFASEVEVLGTQFNVYADEAMGHFAATLVTGKVKVSTNDETAEQVVLAPNEMVRLMDNHLVVTKVDAENSISWTEGYINLADNDFASLMHRFENVYGVKIVIEREKMPEIGYKSGKIRVSEGVNFALKLLQKECDFTYTEDYETNTITIC
;
A
#
# COMPACT_ATOMS: atom_id res chain seq x y z
N MET A 1 12.02 -10.03 55.50
CA MET A 1 12.87 -8.89 55.79
C MET A 1 12.72 -7.92 54.62
N LYS A 2 12.05 -6.79 54.87
CA LYS A 2 11.70 -5.76 53.89
C LYS A 2 12.94 -4.95 53.52
N LEU A 3 13.13 -4.66 52.22
CA LEU A 3 13.92 -3.52 51.78
C LEU A 3 13.21 -2.81 50.65
N SER A 4 13.02 -1.56 50.92
CA SER A 4 12.14 -0.58 50.30
C SER A 4 12.66 -0.07 48.96
N PHE A 5 11.75 0.09 48.05
CA PHE A 5 11.85 0.96 46.89
C PHE A 5 11.92 2.42 47.34
N VAL A 6 12.91 3.15 46.86
CA VAL A 6 12.89 4.62 46.91
C VAL A 6 12.73 5.13 45.47
N TYR A 7 11.52 5.59 45.20
CA TYR A 7 11.19 6.44 44.06
C TYR A 7 11.82 7.83 44.32
N ILE A 8 12.60 8.32 43.37
CA ILE A 8 12.81 9.77 43.27
C ILE A 8 12.34 10.19 41.87
N SER A 9 11.11 10.72 41.89
CA SER A 9 10.57 11.59 40.86
C SER A 9 11.32 12.92 40.90
N CYS A 10 11.93 13.33 39.80
CA CYS A 10 12.17 14.74 39.55
C CYS A 10 12.04 15.04 38.06
N ALA A 11 10.83 15.45 37.70
CA ALA A 11 10.58 16.12 36.45
C ALA A 11 11.30 17.47 36.40
N LYS A 12 12.07 17.69 35.34
CA LYS A 12 12.18 19.03 34.73
C LYS A 12 12.62 18.92 33.28
N ASN A 13 11.66 19.15 32.43
CA ASN A 13 11.77 19.49 31.03
C ASN A 13 12.95 20.47 30.78
N LYS A 14 14.05 19.97 30.22
CA LYS A 14 14.99 20.76 29.45
C LYS A 14 15.10 20.09 28.09
N ARG A 15 14.45 20.68 27.07
CA ARG A 15 14.75 20.40 25.68
C ARG A 15 16.22 20.73 25.46
N LEU A 16 17.09 19.74 25.58
CA LEU A 16 18.48 19.81 25.13
C LEU A 16 18.41 19.68 23.58
N ASN A 17 18.89 20.71 22.89
CA ASN A 17 19.20 20.65 21.48
C ASN A 17 20.09 19.44 21.24
N PHE A 18 19.58 18.41 20.59
CA PHE A 18 20.37 17.28 20.17
C PHE A 18 21.39 17.75 19.13
N LYS A 19 22.64 17.79 19.54
CA LYS A 19 23.79 17.86 18.65
C LYS A 19 23.81 16.52 17.93
N GLU A 20 23.77 16.51 16.59
CA GLU A 20 23.86 15.29 15.80
C GLU A 20 25.00 14.41 16.31
N MET A 21 24.75 13.10 16.47
CA MET A 21 25.80 12.14 16.87
C MET A 21 26.88 12.18 15.80
N THR A 22 28.09 12.54 16.21
CA THR A 22 29.22 12.67 15.29
C THR A 22 30.19 11.51 15.46
N ASP A 23 30.80 11.06 14.35
CA ASP A 23 31.87 10.03 14.38
C ASP A 23 33.00 10.41 15.32
N GLU A 24 33.30 11.71 15.48
CA GLU A 24 34.30 12.19 16.40
C GLU A 24 34.00 11.88 17.89
N LEU A 25 32.73 11.95 18.29
CA LEU A 25 32.28 11.62 19.63
C LEU A 25 32.36 10.11 19.90
N LEU A 26 31.98 9.28 18.92
CA LEU A 26 32.11 7.83 19.00
C LEU A 26 33.59 7.40 19.06
N PHE A 27 34.48 8.03 18.28
CA PHE A 27 35.91 7.76 18.35
C PHE A 27 36.55 8.15 19.70
N LYS A 28 36.12 9.25 20.33
CA LYS A 28 36.53 9.58 21.71
C LYS A 28 36.07 8.53 22.70
N TYR A 29 34.87 8.00 22.54
CA TYR A 29 34.35 6.94 23.39
C TYR A 29 35.18 5.63 23.24
N PHE A 30 35.49 5.21 22.03
CA PHE A 30 36.30 4.01 21.75
C PHE A 30 37.77 4.17 22.19
N SER A 31 38.31 5.40 22.22
CA SER A 31 39.66 5.68 22.74
C SER A 31 39.71 5.88 24.25
N ASN A 32 38.56 5.78 24.95
CA ASN A 32 38.43 6.02 26.37
C ASN A 32 38.80 7.46 26.80
N GLU A 33 38.56 8.41 25.89
CA GLU A 33 38.83 9.85 26.09
C GLU A 33 37.53 10.66 26.29
N ALA A 34 36.37 9.99 26.24
CA ALA A 34 35.06 10.61 26.39
C ALA A 34 34.81 10.97 27.87
N SER A 35 34.26 12.16 28.13
CA SER A 35 33.83 12.57 29.47
C SER A 35 32.58 11.79 29.92
N ALA A 36 32.30 11.80 31.23
CA ALA A 36 31.11 11.13 31.78
C ALA A 36 29.78 11.66 31.18
N GLU A 37 29.74 12.93 30.80
CA GLU A 37 28.58 13.54 30.16
C GLU A 37 28.44 13.06 28.69
N GLU A 38 29.54 12.91 27.95
CA GLU A 38 29.59 12.40 26.58
C GLU A 38 29.23 10.90 26.53
N VAL A 39 29.66 10.10 27.50
CA VAL A 39 29.28 8.69 27.66
C VAL A 39 27.78 8.56 27.89
N ALA A 40 27.21 9.31 28.82
CA ALA A 40 25.77 9.29 29.08
C ALA A 40 24.94 9.70 27.82
N GLN A 41 25.45 10.61 27.00
CA GLN A 41 24.83 11.03 25.75
C GLN A 41 24.81 9.88 24.71
N ILE A 42 25.89 9.10 24.64
CA ILE A 42 25.96 7.94 23.71
C ILE A 42 25.05 6.82 24.19
N GLU A 43 25.01 6.52 25.48
CA GLU A 43 24.13 5.52 26.08
C GLU A 43 22.65 5.86 25.82
N GLN A 44 22.26 7.12 26.06
CA GLN A 44 20.91 7.58 25.79
C GLN A 44 20.58 7.48 24.29
N TRP A 45 21.50 7.84 23.40
CA TRP A 45 21.31 7.75 21.96
C TRP A 45 21.11 6.29 21.49
N LEU A 46 21.81 5.33 22.09
CA LEU A 46 21.61 3.89 21.80
C LEU A 46 20.28 3.37 22.31
N ASP A 47 19.83 3.83 23.49
CA ASP A 47 18.58 3.36 24.10
C ASP A 47 17.32 3.86 23.35
N GLU A 48 17.43 4.98 22.63
CA GLU A 48 16.28 5.58 21.93
C GLU A 48 15.85 4.82 20.66
N ASP A 49 16.77 4.08 19.99
CA ASP A 49 16.48 3.39 18.75
C ASP A 49 17.38 2.16 18.54
N PRO A 50 16.82 0.94 18.55
CA PRO A 50 17.58 -0.30 18.31
C PRO A 50 18.34 -0.34 16.98
N ALA A 51 17.92 0.43 15.96
CA ALA A 51 18.63 0.49 14.67
C ALA A 51 20.00 1.16 14.78
N ARG A 52 20.20 2.04 15.78
CA ARG A 52 21.46 2.77 16.03
C ARG A 52 22.58 1.88 16.53
N GLN A 53 22.27 0.69 17.06
CA GLN A 53 23.27 -0.32 17.39
C GLN A 53 24.14 -0.71 16.19
N GLY A 54 23.55 -0.80 15.00
CA GLY A 54 24.28 -1.10 13.77
C GLY A 54 25.25 0.02 13.33
N GLU A 55 24.91 1.27 13.59
CA GLU A 55 25.78 2.43 13.33
C GLU A 55 26.95 2.46 14.31
N PHE A 56 26.67 2.23 15.59
CA PHE A 56 27.69 2.13 16.65
C PHE A 56 28.68 0.99 16.38
N ASP A 57 28.21 -0.20 16.02
CA ASP A 57 29.06 -1.34 15.71
C ASP A 57 29.93 -1.09 14.48
N SER A 58 29.39 -0.40 13.47
CA SER A 58 30.13 0.01 12.28
C SER A 58 31.25 1.00 12.58
N ALA A 59 30.96 2.02 13.40
CA ALA A 59 31.95 2.98 13.87
C ALA A 59 33.04 2.32 14.71
N HIS A 60 32.69 1.39 15.60
CA HIS A 60 33.63 0.60 16.41
C HIS A 60 34.54 -0.28 15.55
N TYR A 61 33.99 -0.92 14.53
CA TYR A 61 34.78 -1.72 13.58
C TYR A 61 35.82 -0.85 12.83
N LEU A 62 35.42 0.33 12.36
CA LEU A 62 36.33 1.30 11.72
C LEU A 62 37.42 1.77 12.66
N PHE A 63 37.08 2.10 13.92
CA PHE A 63 38.05 2.49 14.94
C PHE A 63 39.09 1.39 15.18
N ASN A 64 38.64 0.13 15.40
CA ASN A 64 39.53 -1.01 15.59
C ASN A 64 40.44 -1.25 14.37
N ALA A 65 39.93 -1.11 13.15
CA ALA A 65 40.73 -1.21 11.94
C ALA A 65 41.82 -0.12 11.86
N MET A 66 41.53 1.10 12.33
CA MET A 66 42.51 2.17 12.41
C MET A 66 43.59 1.92 13.47
N VAL A 67 43.19 1.41 14.66
CA VAL A 67 44.12 1.11 15.76
C VAL A 67 45.04 -0.06 15.38
N LEU A 68 44.54 -1.14 14.79
CA LEU A 68 45.34 -2.27 14.33
C LEU A 68 46.40 -1.89 13.29
N HIS A 69 46.10 -0.91 12.42
CA HIS A 69 47.08 -0.41 11.45
C HIS A 69 48.06 0.60 12.06
N SER A 70 47.74 1.25 13.17
CA SER A 70 48.63 2.20 13.85
C SER A 70 49.79 1.49 14.57
N ASP A 71 49.57 0.28 15.09
CA ASP A 71 50.60 -0.49 15.81
C ASP A 71 51.67 -1.10 14.89
N GLU A 72 51.36 -1.42 13.65
CA GLU A 72 52.37 -1.84 12.66
C GLU A 72 53.26 -0.68 12.18
N MET A 73 52.76 0.58 12.17
CA MET A 73 53.55 1.75 11.79
C MET A 73 54.46 2.25 12.91
N SER A 74 54.20 1.91 14.19
CA SER A 74 55.02 2.35 15.34
C SER A 74 56.30 1.51 15.56
N LYS A 75 56.40 0.34 14.94
CA LYS A 75 57.52 -0.58 15.09
C LYS A 75 58.66 -0.43 14.05
N MET A 76 58.56 0.53 13.13
CA MET A 76 59.67 0.88 12.23
C MET A 76 60.54 1.99 12.83
N THR A 77 61.31 1.68 13.85
CA THR A 77 62.46 2.52 14.26
C THR A 77 63.64 2.28 13.34
N VAL A 78 63.93 3.25 12.51
CA VAL A 78 65.13 3.32 11.67
C VAL A 78 66.19 4.16 12.43
N PRO A 79 67.45 3.61 12.64
CA PRO A 79 68.54 4.39 13.27
C PRO A 79 69.12 5.38 12.24
N GLY A 80 69.22 6.66 12.61
CA GLY A 80 69.90 7.66 11.76
C GLY A 80 69.20 9.02 11.70
N ALA A 81 69.22 9.74 12.80
CA ALA A 81 68.77 11.13 12.88
C ALA A 81 69.91 12.09 12.58
N HIS A 82 69.93 12.58 11.33
CA HIS A 82 70.36 13.96 10.98
C HIS A 82 70.12 14.14 9.48
N GLU A 83 69.38 15.17 9.13
CA GLU A 83 68.82 15.54 7.81
C GLU A 83 67.51 14.82 7.42
N LYS A 84 66.41 15.58 7.52
CA LYS A 84 65.28 15.51 6.57
C LYS A 84 63.97 16.05 7.10
N ALA A 85 63.92 17.36 7.38
CA ALA A 85 62.61 18.04 7.51
C ALA A 85 61.82 18.07 6.18
N SER A 86 62.45 17.75 5.03
CA SER A 86 61.82 17.75 3.69
C SER A 86 61.16 16.41 3.31
N ARG A 87 61.58 15.27 3.89
CA ARG A 87 61.05 13.94 3.52
C ARG A 87 59.74 13.62 4.23
N LYS A 88 59.52 14.07 5.46
CA LYS A 88 58.29 13.85 6.23
C LYS A 88 57.05 14.47 5.57
N SER A 89 57.20 15.61 4.87
CA SER A 89 56.08 16.25 4.17
C SER A 89 55.68 15.53 2.89
N LYS A 90 56.58 14.84 2.22
CA LYS A 90 56.29 14.06 0.99
C LYS A 90 55.58 12.75 1.35
N ILE A 91 56.06 12.03 2.36
CA ILE A 91 55.43 10.75 2.83
C ILE A 91 54.02 11.03 3.36
N ARG A 92 53.82 12.08 4.19
CA ARG A 92 52.50 12.46 4.67
C ARG A 92 51.52 12.82 3.56
N ARG A 93 52.00 13.47 2.46
CA ARG A 93 51.16 13.74 1.27
C ARG A 93 50.82 12.49 0.49
N ILE A 94 51.72 11.51 0.43
CA ILE A 94 51.51 10.23 -0.25
C ILE A 94 50.48 9.39 0.54
N VAL A 95 50.69 9.25 1.84
CA VAL A 95 49.73 8.53 2.74
C VAL A 95 48.34 9.18 2.68
N PHE A 96 48.27 10.51 2.74
CA PHE A 96 46.98 11.22 2.62
C PHE A 96 46.31 11.00 1.25
N ARG A 97 47.10 10.92 0.17
CA ARG A 97 46.52 10.59 -1.16
C ARG A 97 45.99 9.16 -1.26
N PHE A 98 46.67 8.20 -0.67
CA PHE A 98 46.19 6.81 -0.61
C PHE A 98 44.95 6.65 0.29
N ALA A 99 44.93 7.31 1.45
CA ALA A 99 43.76 7.35 2.34
C ALA A 99 42.57 8.00 1.65
N ALA A 100 42.80 9.13 0.96
CA ALA A 100 41.74 9.81 0.19
C ALA A 100 41.24 8.94 -0.99
N ALA A 101 42.11 8.22 -1.66
CA ALA A 101 41.73 7.30 -2.75
C ALA A 101 40.94 6.11 -2.22
N ALA A 102 41.34 5.51 -1.08
CA ALA A 102 40.60 4.44 -0.44
C ALA A 102 39.22 4.89 0.04
N ALA A 103 39.12 6.07 0.67
CA ALA A 103 37.83 6.67 1.05
C ALA A 103 36.94 6.92 -0.15
N ALA A 104 37.50 7.42 -1.28
CA ALA A 104 36.75 7.63 -2.52
C ALA A 104 36.19 6.31 -3.08
N VAL A 105 36.95 5.21 -3.02
CA VAL A 105 36.47 3.88 -3.46
C VAL A 105 35.36 3.36 -2.59
N VAL A 106 35.44 3.53 -1.26
CA VAL A 106 34.39 3.14 -0.31
C VAL A 106 33.11 3.95 -0.56
N VAL A 107 33.25 5.28 -0.71
CA VAL A 107 32.12 6.17 -1.02
C VAL A 107 31.49 5.80 -2.36
N ALA A 108 32.29 5.54 -3.40
CA ALA A 108 31.79 5.13 -4.71
C ALA A 108 31.07 3.75 -4.62
N GLY A 109 31.61 2.81 -3.86
CA GLY A 109 30.97 1.50 -3.63
C GLY A 109 29.63 1.63 -2.90
N LEU A 110 29.57 2.37 -1.80
CA LEU A 110 28.34 2.63 -1.05
C LEU A 110 27.31 3.38 -1.90
N SER A 111 27.75 4.40 -2.66
CA SER A 111 26.88 5.11 -3.60
C SER A 111 26.33 4.20 -4.68
N GLY A 112 27.15 3.28 -5.21
CA GLY A 112 26.72 2.28 -6.19
C GLY A 112 25.62 1.37 -5.65
N VAL A 113 25.80 0.84 -4.44
CA VAL A 113 24.79 -0.01 -3.76
C VAL A 113 23.51 0.78 -3.49
N PHE A 114 23.61 2.04 -3.07
CA PHE A 114 22.46 2.90 -2.84
C PHE A 114 21.68 3.16 -4.13
N VAL A 115 22.37 3.53 -5.21
CA VAL A 115 21.76 3.76 -6.53
C VAL A 115 21.11 2.48 -7.07
N GLU A 116 21.75 1.33 -6.91
CA GLU A 116 21.18 0.05 -7.34
C GLU A 116 19.90 -0.31 -6.55
N ARG A 117 19.89 -0.11 -5.23
CA ARG A 117 18.71 -0.30 -4.41
C ARG A 117 17.54 0.59 -4.84
N GLU A 118 17.82 1.88 -5.08
CA GLU A 118 16.80 2.84 -5.51
C GLU A 118 16.27 2.52 -6.92
N THR A 119 17.16 2.16 -7.85
CA THR A 119 16.73 1.77 -9.20
C THR A 119 15.93 0.48 -9.22
N ASN A 120 16.28 -0.52 -8.41
CA ASN A 120 15.51 -1.75 -8.27
C ASN A 120 14.15 -1.50 -7.62
N TYR A 121 14.09 -0.68 -6.56
CA TYR A 121 12.84 -0.26 -5.94
C TYR A 121 11.92 0.44 -6.94
N ASN A 122 12.43 1.45 -7.67
CA ASN A 122 11.67 2.18 -8.68
C ASN A 122 11.19 1.27 -9.83
N ARG A 123 11.96 0.26 -10.19
CA ARG A 123 11.55 -0.75 -11.18
C ARG A 123 10.41 -1.62 -10.65
N MET A 124 10.48 -2.08 -9.39
CA MET A 124 9.44 -2.92 -8.77
C MET A 124 8.14 -2.15 -8.55
N THR A 125 8.20 -0.88 -8.20
CA THR A 125 7.01 -0.01 -8.08
C THR A 125 6.38 0.33 -9.42
N ALA A 126 7.16 0.35 -10.50
CA ALA A 126 6.67 0.57 -11.86
C ALA A 126 6.15 -0.70 -12.54
N GLN A 127 6.55 -1.89 -12.07
CA GLN A 127 6.04 -3.16 -12.57
C GLN A 127 4.68 -3.45 -11.96
N ALA A 128 3.66 -3.65 -12.82
CA ALA A 128 2.30 -3.97 -12.39
C ALA A 128 1.99 -5.45 -12.61
N ASN A 129 1.34 -6.05 -11.61
CA ASN A 129 0.61 -7.30 -11.75
C ASN A 129 -0.80 -6.97 -12.22
N VAL A 130 -1.31 -7.74 -13.17
CA VAL A 130 -2.68 -7.61 -13.68
C VAL A 130 -3.40 -8.92 -13.44
N ILE A 131 -4.57 -8.84 -12.85
CA ILE A 131 -5.47 -9.98 -12.68
C ILE A 131 -6.78 -9.62 -13.37
N GLU A 132 -7.21 -10.48 -14.26
CA GLU A 132 -8.50 -10.39 -14.94
C GLU A 132 -9.34 -11.60 -14.58
N VAL A 133 -10.55 -11.36 -14.10
CA VAL A 133 -11.52 -12.40 -13.74
C VAL A 133 -12.55 -12.49 -14.85
N PRO A 134 -12.65 -13.61 -15.57
CA PRO A 134 -13.67 -13.79 -16.59
C PRO A 134 -15.08 -13.69 -16.02
N ALA A 135 -16.06 -13.34 -16.87
CA ALA A 135 -17.46 -13.42 -16.50
C ALA A 135 -17.84 -14.83 -16.02
N GLY A 136 -18.70 -14.94 -15.04
CA GLY A 136 -19.10 -16.21 -14.43
C GLY A 136 -18.13 -16.78 -13.39
N GLN A 137 -16.99 -16.12 -13.16
CA GLN A 137 -15.99 -16.56 -12.18
C GLN A 137 -15.80 -15.51 -11.08
N ARG A 138 -15.19 -15.92 -9.99
CA ARG A 138 -14.77 -15.05 -8.88
C ARG A 138 -13.40 -15.46 -8.41
N MET A 139 -12.63 -14.49 -7.92
CA MET A 139 -11.28 -14.74 -7.43
C MET A 139 -11.03 -13.96 -6.15
N THR A 140 -10.28 -14.55 -5.24
CA THR A 140 -9.75 -13.87 -4.06
C THR A 140 -8.24 -13.74 -4.17
N VAL A 141 -7.72 -12.56 -3.90
CA VAL A 141 -6.30 -12.23 -3.94
C VAL A 141 -5.88 -11.66 -2.60
N THR A 142 -4.76 -12.11 -2.08
CA THR A 142 -4.12 -11.50 -0.91
C THR A 142 -2.89 -10.76 -1.37
N LEU A 143 -2.83 -9.47 -1.09
CA LEU A 143 -1.68 -8.62 -1.40
C LEU A 143 -0.58 -8.77 -0.35
N ASN A 144 0.63 -8.27 -0.67
CA ASN A 144 1.80 -8.37 0.21
C ASN A 144 1.66 -7.58 1.52
N ASP A 145 0.77 -6.58 1.56
CA ASP A 145 0.46 -5.80 2.76
C ASP A 145 -0.57 -6.47 3.69
N GLY A 146 -1.06 -7.66 3.31
CA GLY A 146 -2.10 -8.39 4.03
C GLY A 146 -3.53 -8.01 3.65
N THR A 147 -3.73 -7.12 2.68
CA THR A 147 -5.06 -6.76 2.15
C THR A 147 -5.66 -7.94 1.39
N HIS A 148 -6.93 -8.27 1.68
CA HIS A 148 -7.69 -9.27 0.93
C HIS A 148 -8.64 -8.57 -0.03
N ILE A 149 -8.66 -9.03 -1.28
CA ILE A 149 -9.49 -8.49 -2.35
C ILE A 149 -10.29 -9.62 -2.97
N HIS A 150 -11.60 -9.55 -2.88
CA HIS A 150 -12.52 -10.43 -3.58
C HIS A 150 -12.93 -9.74 -4.87
N LEU A 151 -12.69 -10.37 -6.02
CA LEU A 151 -13.02 -9.88 -7.36
C LEU A 151 -14.23 -10.64 -7.89
N ASN A 152 -15.23 -9.91 -8.36
CA ASN A 152 -16.40 -10.47 -9.02
C ASN A 152 -16.11 -10.78 -10.50
N GLY A 153 -17.04 -11.43 -11.20
CA GLY A 153 -16.95 -11.70 -12.62
C GLY A 153 -16.77 -10.43 -13.46
N ASN A 154 -16.03 -10.53 -14.55
CA ASN A 154 -15.71 -9.42 -15.45
C ASN A 154 -15.00 -8.25 -14.77
N SER A 155 -14.14 -8.56 -13.79
CA SER A 155 -13.37 -7.55 -13.05
C SER A 155 -11.88 -7.65 -13.35
N ARG A 156 -11.21 -6.52 -13.37
CA ARG A 156 -9.77 -6.38 -13.56
C ARG A 156 -9.16 -5.53 -12.47
N ILE A 157 -8.09 -6.06 -11.87
CA ILE A 157 -7.28 -5.28 -10.92
C ILE A 157 -5.84 -5.22 -11.39
N GLU A 158 -5.23 -4.04 -11.23
CA GLU A 158 -3.82 -3.80 -11.50
C GLU A 158 -3.17 -3.21 -10.25
N TYR A 159 -2.07 -3.81 -9.80
CA TYR A 159 -1.34 -3.39 -8.61
C TYR A 159 0.17 -3.59 -8.78
N PRO A 160 1.03 -2.74 -8.18
CA PRO A 160 2.47 -2.86 -8.32
C PRO A 160 3.02 -4.08 -7.59
N VAL A 161 4.17 -4.60 -8.03
CA VAL A 161 4.88 -5.70 -7.34
C VAL A 161 5.26 -5.28 -5.93
N VAL A 162 5.65 -4.01 -5.73
CA VAL A 162 5.93 -3.39 -4.44
C VAL A 162 5.22 -2.04 -4.40
N PHE A 163 4.48 -1.77 -3.33
CA PHE A 163 3.83 -0.47 -3.14
C PHE A 163 4.85 0.67 -2.96
N ALA A 164 4.45 1.88 -3.31
CA ALA A 164 5.22 3.08 -3.06
C ALA A 164 5.39 3.33 -1.54
N ARG A 165 6.43 4.08 -1.18
CA ARG A 165 6.76 4.37 0.24
C ARG A 165 5.75 5.27 0.93
N ASP A 166 4.90 5.96 0.17
CA ASP A 166 3.95 6.95 0.67
C ASP A 166 2.49 6.49 0.56
N ARG A 167 2.22 5.47 -0.27
CA ARG A 167 0.85 5.01 -0.54
C ARG A 167 0.80 3.60 -1.12
N ARG A 168 -0.37 2.96 -0.99
CA ARG A 168 -0.71 1.65 -1.58
C ARG A 168 -1.78 1.88 -2.65
N LYS A 169 -1.39 1.96 -3.92
CA LYS A 169 -2.32 2.29 -5.02
C LYS A 169 -2.57 1.07 -5.89
N VAL A 170 -3.86 0.82 -6.19
CA VAL A 170 -4.34 -0.19 -7.13
C VAL A 170 -5.31 0.45 -8.11
N LYS A 171 -5.46 -0.14 -9.32
CA LYS A 171 -6.48 0.25 -10.29
C LYS A 171 -7.51 -0.85 -10.41
N LEU A 172 -8.79 -0.46 -10.41
CA LEU A 172 -9.91 -1.39 -10.48
C LEU A 172 -10.87 -1.01 -11.61
N SER A 173 -11.26 -2.04 -12.39
CA SER A 173 -12.42 -2.02 -13.28
C SER A 173 -13.28 -3.22 -12.95
N GLY A 174 -14.61 -3.08 -12.89
CA GLY A 174 -15.54 -4.10 -12.44
C GLY A 174 -15.88 -3.97 -10.95
N GLU A 175 -16.13 -5.08 -10.27
CA GLU A 175 -16.58 -5.11 -8.87
C GLU A 175 -15.60 -5.84 -7.97
N ALA A 176 -15.25 -5.20 -6.85
CA ALA A 176 -14.40 -5.78 -5.81
C ALA A 176 -14.90 -5.44 -4.42
N PHE A 177 -14.84 -6.41 -3.52
CA PHE A 177 -14.91 -6.21 -2.08
C PHE A 177 -13.50 -6.28 -1.50
N LEU A 178 -13.11 -5.25 -0.76
CA LEU A 178 -11.77 -5.08 -0.22
C LEU A 178 -11.81 -5.07 1.31
N GLU A 179 -10.96 -5.92 1.89
CA GLU A 179 -10.65 -5.95 3.32
C GLU A 179 -9.22 -5.44 3.49
N VAL A 180 -9.09 -4.12 3.63
CA VAL A 180 -7.79 -3.46 3.60
C VAL A 180 -7.11 -3.55 4.96
N ALA A 181 -5.86 -4.03 4.96
CA ALA A 181 -5.00 -4.03 6.14
C ALA A 181 -4.78 -2.61 6.67
N HIS A 182 -4.90 -2.44 8.00
CA HIS A 182 -4.82 -1.13 8.64
C HIS A 182 -3.39 -0.58 8.63
N ASP A 183 -3.21 0.60 8.04
CA ASP A 183 -1.96 1.37 8.05
C ASP A 183 -2.26 2.86 7.86
N GLU A 184 -2.08 3.64 8.93
CA GLU A 184 -2.35 5.08 8.94
C GLU A 184 -1.29 5.90 8.17
N ASN A 185 -0.09 5.35 8.02
CA ASN A 185 1.03 6.06 7.39
C ASN A 185 1.03 5.90 5.85
N HIS A 186 0.43 4.81 5.34
CA HIS A 186 0.41 4.50 3.92
C HIS A 186 -1.02 4.26 3.47
N PRO A 187 -1.78 5.28 3.06
CA PRO A 187 -3.16 5.15 2.61
C PRO A 187 -3.27 4.16 1.44
N PHE A 188 -4.36 3.38 1.44
CA PHE A 188 -4.72 2.50 0.34
C PHE A 188 -5.69 3.22 -0.59
N ILE A 189 -5.34 3.27 -1.88
CA ILE A 189 -6.08 4.04 -2.89
C ILE A 189 -6.53 3.08 -3.98
N VAL A 190 -7.83 3.02 -4.22
CA VAL A 190 -8.42 2.35 -5.38
C VAL A 190 -8.74 3.40 -6.43
N GLU A 191 -7.98 3.40 -7.51
CA GLU A 191 -8.23 4.23 -8.70
C GLU A 191 -9.22 3.51 -9.61
N THR A 192 -10.25 4.20 -10.05
CA THR A 192 -11.23 3.76 -11.04
C THR A 192 -11.30 4.76 -12.19
N PHE A 193 -12.09 4.48 -13.23
CA PHE A 193 -12.31 5.43 -14.33
C PHE A 193 -12.95 6.76 -13.86
N ALA A 194 -13.74 6.71 -12.77
CA ALA A 194 -14.56 7.84 -12.30
C ALA A 194 -13.99 8.54 -11.07
N SER A 195 -13.35 7.80 -10.16
CA SER A 195 -13.02 8.30 -8.83
C SER A 195 -11.82 7.58 -8.22
N GLU A 196 -11.16 8.23 -7.27
CA GLU A 196 -10.24 7.62 -6.32
C GLU A 196 -10.94 7.37 -4.98
N VAL A 197 -10.78 6.15 -4.46
CA VAL A 197 -11.32 5.71 -3.17
C VAL A 197 -10.16 5.49 -2.21
N GLU A 198 -10.01 6.33 -1.19
CA GLU A 198 -8.92 6.34 -0.23
C GLU A 198 -9.36 5.84 1.13
N VAL A 199 -8.59 4.89 1.71
CA VAL A 199 -8.85 4.28 3.02
C VAL A 199 -7.56 4.04 3.80
N LEU A 200 -7.65 3.84 5.13
CA LEU A 200 -6.50 3.51 5.99
C LEU A 200 -6.57 2.08 6.55
N GLY A 201 -7.76 1.44 6.54
CA GLY A 201 -8.00 0.09 7.07
C GLY A 201 -9.51 -0.12 7.20
N THR A 202 -10.13 -0.69 6.18
CA THR A 202 -11.56 -0.52 5.92
C THR A 202 -12.06 -1.74 5.14
N GLN A 203 -13.30 -2.15 5.40
CA GLN A 203 -14.03 -3.11 4.57
C GLN A 203 -15.07 -2.34 3.74
N PHE A 204 -14.96 -2.44 2.42
CA PHE A 204 -15.82 -1.69 1.49
C PHE A 204 -15.92 -2.40 0.14
N ASN A 205 -17.02 -2.15 -0.56
CA ASN A 205 -17.25 -2.63 -1.93
C ASN A 205 -17.09 -1.48 -2.91
N VAL A 206 -16.45 -1.73 -4.04
CA VAL A 206 -16.36 -0.79 -5.17
C VAL A 206 -16.92 -1.48 -6.40
N TYR A 207 -17.82 -0.79 -7.10
CA TYR A 207 -18.30 -1.16 -8.42
C TYR A 207 -17.99 -0.03 -9.39
N ALA A 208 -17.21 -0.33 -10.43
CA ALA A 208 -16.73 0.64 -11.42
C ALA A 208 -16.81 0.02 -12.81
N ASP A 209 -17.89 0.32 -13.53
CA ASP A 209 -18.17 -0.14 -14.88
C ASP A 209 -18.11 1.05 -15.85
N GLU A 210 -16.99 1.18 -16.55
CA GLU A 210 -16.75 2.29 -17.48
C GLU A 210 -17.68 2.22 -18.69
N ALA A 211 -18.00 1.01 -19.18
CA ALA A 211 -18.86 0.84 -20.35
C ALA A 211 -20.30 1.30 -20.10
N MET A 212 -20.78 1.11 -18.86
CA MET A 212 -22.08 1.57 -18.41
C MET A 212 -22.05 2.98 -17.79
N GLY A 213 -20.85 3.53 -17.55
CA GLY A 213 -20.69 4.81 -16.84
C GLY A 213 -21.09 4.72 -15.36
N HIS A 214 -21.10 3.54 -14.77
CA HIS A 214 -21.57 3.30 -13.40
C HIS A 214 -20.41 3.25 -12.42
N PHE A 215 -20.46 4.06 -11.38
CA PHE A 215 -19.56 4.00 -10.24
C PHE A 215 -20.38 4.00 -8.95
N ALA A 216 -20.00 3.11 -8.02
CA ALA A 216 -20.51 3.08 -6.66
C ALA A 216 -19.43 2.60 -5.69
N ALA A 217 -19.38 3.18 -4.49
CA ALA A 217 -18.59 2.67 -3.37
C ALA A 217 -19.47 2.58 -2.13
N THR A 218 -19.45 1.42 -1.45
CA THR A 218 -20.28 1.14 -0.26
C THR A 218 -19.37 0.80 0.91
N LEU A 219 -19.56 1.48 2.03
CA LEU A 219 -18.78 1.25 3.24
C LEU A 219 -19.45 0.26 4.18
N VAL A 220 -18.73 -0.81 4.54
CA VAL A 220 -19.16 -1.79 5.55
C VAL A 220 -18.61 -1.41 6.92
N THR A 221 -17.28 -1.29 7.06
CA THR A 221 -16.63 -0.89 8.33
C THR A 221 -15.49 0.07 8.09
N GLY A 222 -15.27 0.98 9.02
CA GLY A 222 -14.16 1.95 8.96
C GLY A 222 -14.57 3.32 8.41
N LYS A 223 -13.78 3.87 7.51
CA LYS A 223 -13.99 5.17 6.85
C LYS A 223 -13.45 5.13 5.42
N VAL A 224 -14.21 5.68 4.50
CA VAL A 224 -13.84 5.81 3.08
C VAL A 224 -13.92 7.27 2.67
N LYS A 225 -12.87 7.77 2.00
CA LYS A 225 -12.90 9.05 1.30
C LYS A 225 -12.95 8.78 -0.21
N VAL A 226 -13.93 9.34 -0.89
CA VAL A 226 -14.09 9.26 -2.35
C VAL A 226 -13.88 10.62 -2.96
N SER A 227 -13.07 10.69 -4.01
CA SER A 227 -12.78 11.92 -4.76
C SER A 227 -13.00 11.68 -6.24
N THR A 228 -13.67 12.60 -6.95
CA THR A 228 -13.81 12.50 -8.41
C THR A 228 -12.48 12.75 -9.12
N ASN A 229 -12.29 12.15 -10.30
CA ASN A 229 -11.09 12.34 -11.13
C ASN A 229 -11.18 13.59 -12.02
N ASP A 230 -12.32 14.28 -12.03
CA ASP A 230 -12.57 15.43 -12.86
C ASP A 230 -12.05 16.76 -12.25
N GLU A 231 -12.18 17.85 -13.01
CA GLU A 231 -11.74 19.18 -12.59
C GLU A 231 -12.52 19.73 -11.38
N THR A 232 -13.69 19.18 -11.08
CA THR A 232 -14.52 19.63 -9.94
C THR A 232 -13.92 19.23 -8.61
N ALA A 233 -13.12 18.14 -8.59
CA ALA A 233 -12.45 17.58 -7.41
C ALA A 233 -13.42 17.41 -6.22
N GLU A 234 -14.68 17.00 -6.50
CA GLU A 234 -15.67 16.75 -5.47
C GLU A 234 -15.21 15.63 -4.55
N GLN A 235 -15.41 15.81 -3.25
CA GLN A 235 -14.99 14.84 -2.25
C GLN A 235 -16.09 14.56 -1.25
N VAL A 236 -16.25 13.28 -0.89
CA VAL A 236 -17.17 12.83 0.15
C VAL A 236 -16.47 11.84 1.08
N VAL A 237 -16.92 11.82 2.33
CA VAL A 237 -16.45 10.82 3.32
C VAL A 237 -17.66 10.02 3.78
N LEU A 238 -17.57 8.69 3.61
CA LEU A 238 -18.63 7.77 3.98
C LEU A 238 -18.50 7.31 5.43
N ALA A 239 -19.64 7.13 6.07
CA ALA A 239 -19.82 6.36 7.30
C ALA A 239 -20.34 4.93 6.98
N PRO A 240 -20.22 3.96 7.90
CA PRO A 240 -20.76 2.62 7.70
C PRO A 240 -22.25 2.63 7.32
N ASN A 241 -22.63 1.75 6.40
CA ASN A 241 -23.94 1.70 5.76
C ASN A 241 -24.28 2.93 4.90
N GLU A 242 -23.27 3.57 4.36
CA GLU A 242 -23.44 4.57 3.32
C GLU A 242 -22.84 4.09 2.00
N MET A 243 -23.50 4.46 0.91
CA MET A 243 -23.06 4.25 -0.47
C MET A 243 -22.99 5.59 -1.17
N VAL A 244 -21.91 5.82 -1.90
CA VAL A 244 -21.82 6.92 -2.87
C VAL A 244 -21.98 6.35 -4.27
N ARG A 245 -22.69 7.06 -5.13
CA ARG A 245 -22.81 6.81 -6.57
C ARG A 245 -22.43 8.08 -7.34
N LEU A 246 -21.85 7.89 -8.52
CA LEU A 246 -21.70 8.99 -9.48
C LEU A 246 -22.98 9.11 -10.29
N MET A 247 -23.64 10.27 -10.20
CA MET A 247 -24.88 10.60 -10.94
C MET A 247 -24.71 11.99 -11.53
N ASP A 248 -24.83 12.12 -12.83
CA ASP A 248 -24.67 13.41 -13.55
C ASP A 248 -23.36 14.15 -13.16
N ASN A 249 -22.25 13.42 -13.04
CA ASN A 249 -20.94 13.90 -12.59
C ASN A 249 -20.89 14.41 -11.13
N HIS A 250 -21.86 14.09 -10.29
CA HIS A 250 -21.89 14.44 -8.87
C HIS A 250 -21.85 13.19 -7.99
N LEU A 251 -21.19 13.30 -6.84
CA LEU A 251 -21.16 12.25 -5.84
C LEU A 251 -22.40 12.32 -4.94
N VAL A 252 -23.32 11.39 -5.11
CA VAL A 252 -24.56 11.30 -4.33
C VAL A 252 -24.44 10.22 -3.28
N VAL A 253 -24.55 10.62 -1.99
CA VAL A 253 -24.48 9.69 -0.86
C VAL A 253 -25.88 9.27 -0.43
N THR A 254 -26.08 7.96 -0.26
CA THR A 254 -27.34 7.37 0.21
C THR A 254 -27.07 6.37 1.34
N LYS A 255 -28.03 6.21 2.25
CA LYS A 255 -27.98 5.15 3.26
C LYS A 255 -28.47 3.84 2.65
N VAL A 256 -27.71 2.79 2.88
CA VAL A 256 -27.98 1.44 2.38
C VAL A 256 -27.76 0.38 3.49
N ASP A 257 -28.23 -0.83 3.25
CA ASP A 257 -27.73 -2.00 3.96
C ASP A 257 -26.47 -2.50 3.25
N ALA A 258 -25.29 -2.22 3.82
CA ALA A 258 -24.00 -2.54 3.21
C ALA A 258 -23.80 -4.06 3.01
N GLU A 259 -24.38 -4.91 3.86
CA GLU A 259 -24.35 -6.37 3.72
C GLU A 259 -25.01 -6.83 2.42
N ASN A 260 -26.01 -6.09 1.94
CA ASN A 260 -26.62 -6.39 0.64
C ASN A 260 -25.68 -6.11 -0.53
N SER A 261 -24.81 -5.11 -0.43
CA SER A 261 -23.84 -4.77 -1.48
C SER A 261 -22.73 -5.81 -1.60
N ILE A 262 -22.39 -6.52 -0.52
CA ILE A 262 -21.36 -7.56 -0.51
C ILE A 262 -21.93 -8.98 -0.61
N SER A 263 -23.26 -9.16 -0.69
CA SER A 263 -23.91 -10.48 -0.74
C SER A 263 -23.46 -11.35 -1.93
N TRP A 264 -22.88 -10.73 -2.97
CA TRP A 264 -22.32 -11.44 -4.10
C TRP A 264 -21.11 -12.30 -3.70
N THR A 265 -20.35 -11.94 -2.66
CA THR A 265 -19.24 -12.74 -2.13
C THR A 265 -19.72 -14.10 -1.61
N GLU A 266 -20.96 -14.15 -1.12
CA GLU A 266 -21.64 -15.37 -0.65
C GLU A 266 -22.42 -16.09 -1.77
N GLY A 267 -22.39 -15.57 -3.00
CA GLY A 267 -23.08 -16.18 -4.14
C GLY A 267 -24.54 -15.76 -4.29
N TYR A 268 -24.88 -14.53 -3.88
CA TYR A 268 -26.21 -13.98 -4.11
C TYR A 268 -26.15 -12.76 -5.03
N ILE A 269 -27.18 -12.57 -5.84
CA ILE A 269 -27.43 -11.35 -6.60
C ILE A 269 -28.53 -10.57 -5.88
N ASN A 270 -28.24 -9.35 -5.48
CA ASN A 270 -29.23 -8.44 -4.90
C ASN A 270 -30.08 -7.83 -6.01
N LEU A 271 -31.40 -7.89 -5.86
CA LEU A 271 -32.39 -7.35 -6.82
C LEU A 271 -32.77 -5.91 -6.52
N ALA A 272 -32.60 -5.46 -5.26
CA ALA A 272 -32.99 -4.11 -4.87
C ALA A 272 -32.13 -3.04 -5.57
N ASP A 273 -32.73 -1.89 -5.81
CA ASP A 273 -32.06 -0.68 -6.33
C ASP A 273 -31.35 -0.84 -7.68
N ASN A 274 -31.77 -1.85 -8.49
CA ASN A 274 -31.31 -2.02 -9.87
C ASN A 274 -32.47 -1.73 -10.84
N ASP A 275 -32.15 -1.04 -11.94
CA ASP A 275 -33.00 -1.05 -13.12
C ASP A 275 -32.84 -2.35 -13.91
N PHE A 276 -33.70 -2.57 -14.90
CA PHE A 276 -33.71 -3.82 -15.66
C PHE A 276 -32.39 -4.02 -16.44
N ALA A 277 -31.88 -2.98 -17.10
CA ALA A 277 -30.67 -3.06 -17.90
C ALA A 277 -29.44 -3.35 -17.03
N SER A 278 -29.31 -2.64 -15.90
CA SER A 278 -28.24 -2.86 -14.93
C SER A 278 -28.27 -4.28 -14.35
N LEU A 279 -29.48 -4.82 -14.08
CA LEU A 279 -29.63 -6.18 -13.58
C LEU A 279 -29.26 -7.22 -14.65
N MET A 280 -29.64 -7.02 -15.92
CA MET A 280 -29.23 -7.89 -17.02
C MET A 280 -27.73 -7.88 -17.22
N HIS A 281 -27.11 -6.72 -17.19
CA HIS A 281 -25.64 -6.62 -17.25
C HIS A 281 -24.97 -7.33 -16.05
N ARG A 282 -25.53 -7.22 -14.85
CA ARG A 282 -25.06 -7.97 -13.68
C ARG A 282 -25.19 -9.48 -13.86
N PHE A 283 -26.26 -9.94 -14.53
CA PHE A 283 -26.44 -11.36 -14.87
C PHE A 283 -25.38 -11.84 -15.87
N GLU A 284 -25.04 -11.02 -16.89
CA GLU A 284 -23.94 -11.33 -17.80
C GLU A 284 -22.63 -11.59 -17.04
N ASN A 285 -22.28 -10.66 -16.14
CA ASN A 285 -21.04 -10.73 -15.37
C ASN A 285 -21.01 -11.93 -14.41
N VAL A 286 -22.14 -12.27 -13.80
CA VAL A 286 -22.24 -13.33 -12.77
C VAL A 286 -22.43 -14.72 -13.36
N TYR A 287 -23.18 -14.84 -14.47
CA TYR A 287 -23.46 -16.14 -15.09
C TYR A 287 -22.56 -16.45 -16.30
N GLY A 288 -21.81 -15.46 -16.77
CA GLY A 288 -20.93 -15.64 -17.94
C GLY A 288 -21.72 -15.85 -19.25
N VAL A 289 -22.90 -15.28 -19.36
CA VAL A 289 -23.76 -15.31 -20.55
C VAL A 289 -23.74 -13.96 -21.25
N LYS A 290 -24.09 -13.90 -22.52
CA LYS A 290 -24.36 -12.65 -23.21
C LYS A 290 -25.86 -12.38 -23.21
N ILE A 291 -26.29 -11.17 -22.81
CA ILE A 291 -27.70 -10.77 -22.82
C ILE A 291 -27.90 -9.64 -23.83
N VAL A 292 -28.74 -9.86 -24.82
CA VAL A 292 -29.12 -8.86 -25.81
C VAL A 292 -30.57 -8.45 -25.54
N ILE A 293 -30.82 -7.16 -25.43
CA ILE A 293 -32.15 -6.61 -25.16
C ILE A 293 -32.69 -6.04 -26.46
N GLU A 294 -33.69 -6.71 -27.07
CA GLU A 294 -34.35 -6.32 -28.31
C GLU A 294 -35.74 -5.75 -28.05
N ARG A 295 -35.79 -4.72 -27.21
CA ARG A 295 -37.06 -4.03 -26.92
C ARG A 295 -36.86 -2.52 -26.68
N GLU A 296 -37.81 -1.72 -27.11
CA GLU A 296 -37.77 -0.27 -27.00
C GLU A 296 -38.05 0.22 -25.58
N LYS A 297 -38.96 -0.48 -24.88
CA LYS A 297 -39.37 -0.09 -23.52
C LYS A 297 -38.83 -1.07 -22.50
N MET A 298 -37.97 -0.61 -21.58
CA MET A 298 -37.47 -1.42 -20.48
C MET A 298 -38.57 -1.70 -19.46
N PRO A 299 -38.66 -2.93 -18.92
CA PRO A 299 -39.56 -3.25 -17.82
C PRO A 299 -39.15 -2.48 -16.56
N GLU A 300 -40.11 -2.06 -15.79
CA GLU A 300 -39.87 -1.51 -14.46
C GLU A 300 -39.68 -2.67 -13.46
N ILE A 301 -38.63 -2.61 -12.65
CA ILE A 301 -38.39 -3.58 -11.59
C ILE A 301 -38.95 -3.02 -10.29
N GLY A 302 -39.95 -3.70 -9.73
CA GLY A 302 -40.61 -3.31 -8.48
C GLY A 302 -40.00 -3.87 -7.20
N TYR A 303 -38.88 -4.60 -7.28
CA TYR A 303 -38.28 -5.24 -6.10
C TYR A 303 -37.61 -4.20 -5.17
N LYS A 304 -38.19 -4.03 -4.00
CA LYS A 304 -37.61 -3.22 -2.91
C LYS A 304 -36.60 -4.02 -2.07
N SER A 305 -36.64 -5.34 -2.18
CA SER A 305 -35.71 -6.28 -1.53
C SER A 305 -35.79 -7.63 -2.23
N GLY A 306 -34.75 -8.43 -2.12
CA GLY A 306 -34.69 -9.78 -2.65
C GLY A 306 -33.29 -10.15 -3.09
N LYS A 307 -32.97 -11.43 -2.94
CA LYS A 307 -31.68 -11.99 -3.39
C LYS A 307 -31.94 -13.27 -4.18
N ILE A 308 -31.22 -13.44 -5.28
CA ILE A 308 -31.21 -14.67 -6.06
C ILE A 308 -29.91 -15.41 -5.76
N ARG A 309 -29.99 -16.71 -5.50
CA ARG A 309 -28.80 -17.53 -5.36
C ARG A 309 -28.24 -17.85 -6.75
N VAL A 310 -26.95 -17.54 -6.97
CA VAL A 310 -26.26 -17.74 -8.26
C VAL A 310 -26.31 -19.21 -8.69
N SER A 311 -26.21 -20.16 -7.76
CA SER A 311 -26.23 -21.60 -8.05
C SER A 311 -27.53 -22.11 -8.66
N GLU A 312 -28.64 -21.35 -8.61
CA GLU A 312 -29.91 -21.71 -9.25
C GLU A 312 -29.88 -21.48 -10.78
N GLY A 313 -28.90 -20.73 -11.27
CA GLY A 313 -28.68 -20.49 -12.69
C GLY A 313 -29.49 -19.33 -13.26
N VAL A 314 -29.06 -18.85 -14.45
CA VAL A 314 -29.65 -17.67 -15.11
C VAL A 314 -31.11 -17.88 -15.48
N ASN A 315 -31.49 -19.10 -15.93
CA ASN A 315 -32.86 -19.40 -16.29
C ASN A 315 -33.83 -19.31 -15.12
N PHE A 316 -33.39 -19.70 -13.91
CA PHE A 316 -34.20 -19.53 -12.71
C PHE A 316 -34.33 -18.02 -12.40
N ALA A 317 -33.24 -17.27 -12.49
CA ALA A 317 -33.25 -15.84 -12.24
C ALA A 317 -34.20 -15.09 -13.18
N LEU A 318 -34.14 -15.38 -14.48
CA LEU A 318 -35.04 -14.78 -15.50
C LEU A 318 -36.51 -15.14 -15.27
N LYS A 319 -36.80 -16.41 -14.97
CA LYS A 319 -38.17 -16.86 -14.65
C LYS A 319 -38.73 -16.20 -13.38
N LEU A 320 -37.85 -15.92 -12.41
CA LEU A 320 -38.25 -15.18 -11.20
C LEU A 320 -38.63 -13.75 -11.55
N LEU A 321 -37.82 -13.07 -12.38
CA LEU A 321 -38.11 -11.71 -12.82
C LEU A 321 -39.38 -11.62 -13.66
N GLN A 322 -39.70 -12.62 -14.51
CA GLN A 322 -40.92 -12.67 -15.30
C GLN A 322 -42.20 -12.69 -14.46
N LYS A 323 -42.14 -12.95 -13.15
CA LYS A 323 -43.31 -12.86 -12.27
C LYS A 323 -43.75 -11.41 -11.98
N GLU A 324 -42.81 -10.47 -12.07
CA GLU A 324 -43.03 -9.07 -11.77
C GLU A 324 -42.87 -8.18 -13.00
N CYS A 325 -42.09 -8.63 -13.99
CA CYS A 325 -41.75 -7.89 -15.18
C CYS A 325 -42.29 -8.58 -16.44
N ASP A 326 -42.94 -7.83 -17.32
CA ASP A 326 -43.45 -8.35 -18.57
C ASP A 326 -42.36 -8.35 -19.66
N PHE A 327 -41.73 -9.51 -19.87
CA PHE A 327 -40.79 -9.76 -20.94
C PHE A 327 -40.77 -11.26 -21.29
N THR A 328 -40.34 -11.58 -22.53
CA THR A 328 -40.01 -12.93 -22.93
C THR A 328 -38.54 -13.01 -23.25
N TYR A 329 -38.00 -14.22 -23.31
CA TYR A 329 -36.62 -14.42 -23.73
C TYR A 329 -36.44 -15.71 -24.50
N THR A 330 -35.44 -15.73 -25.38
CA THR A 330 -34.95 -16.91 -26.08
C THR A 330 -33.48 -17.14 -25.72
N GLU A 331 -33.06 -18.40 -25.73
CA GLU A 331 -31.70 -18.79 -25.38
C GLU A 331 -31.06 -19.52 -26.56
N ASP A 332 -29.92 -19.06 -27.01
CA ASP A 332 -29.07 -19.72 -27.98
C ASP A 332 -27.87 -20.34 -27.23
N TYR A 333 -27.92 -21.66 -27.09
CA TYR A 333 -26.89 -22.43 -26.40
C TYR A 333 -25.56 -22.51 -27.16
N GLU A 334 -25.56 -22.33 -28.49
CA GLU A 334 -24.33 -22.39 -29.31
C GLU A 334 -23.46 -21.13 -29.05
N THR A 335 -24.11 -19.98 -28.94
CA THR A 335 -23.43 -18.69 -28.70
C THR A 335 -23.45 -18.25 -27.25
N ASN A 336 -24.10 -19.02 -26.36
CA ASN A 336 -24.35 -18.69 -24.97
C ASN A 336 -25.01 -17.29 -24.80
N THR A 337 -25.97 -16.99 -25.69
CA THR A 337 -26.65 -15.70 -25.80
C THR A 337 -28.13 -15.84 -25.41
N ILE A 338 -28.58 -14.92 -24.55
CA ILE A 338 -29.99 -14.78 -24.18
C ILE A 338 -30.52 -13.49 -24.81
N THR A 339 -31.57 -13.59 -25.60
CA THR A 339 -32.23 -12.43 -26.20
C THR A 339 -33.52 -12.14 -25.45
N ILE A 340 -33.64 -10.93 -24.92
CA ILE A 340 -34.82 -10.40 -24.23
C ILE A 340 -35.69 -9.65 -25.22
N CYS A 341 -36.99 -10.05 -25.29
CA CYS A 341 -37.98 -9.47 -26.20
C CYS A 341 -39.14 -8.77 -25.45
#